data_ba4e42ef02a46d210948bc43bfcba78b
#
_entry.id   ba4e42ef02a46d210948bc43bfcba78b
#
_cell.length_a   1.000
_cell.length_b   1.000
_cell.length_c   1.000
_cell.angle_alpha   90.00
_cell.angle_beta   90.00
_cell.angle_gamma   90.00
#
_symmetry.space_group_name_H-M   'P 1'
#
loop_
_entity.id
_entity.type
_entity.pdbx_description
1 polymer ?
#
loop_
_entity_poly.entity_id
_entity_poly.type
_entity_poly.pdbx_seq_one_letter_code
_entity_poly.pdbx_strand_id
1 'polypeptide(L)'
;SSRTPRLCGSRFSGMPEKERVDIRNNVFYNWGPTNGMYGGEGGRYNIVGNYFKPGAATATKKQLVNRICNPNSDDGKLKNVKGTWGSFYIAGNYFDASSPYLPKEYRGLLELVNVDNWRGVEPRKKEMYWKGPETIRSEKEFESPAYPADSSAEAYEKVMAGVGASLLRDAVDNRILTDVKQGTFSSKGSKGSQNGLIDSPLDAGGYPSFKEVAAPKDTDGDGMSDEWEIAHGLNPAEAKDAVLIAPSGYTYIEE
;
A
#
# COMPACT_ATOMS: atom_id res chain seq x y z
N SER A 1 -2.46 7.74 -7.88
CA SER A 1 -1.47 7.06 -8.72
C SER A 1 -2.10 5.98 -9.57
N SER A 2 -1.57 5.76 -10.78
CA SER A 2 -2.03 4.72 -11.71
C SER A 2 -1.30 3.38 -11.54
N ARG A 3 -0.46 3.26 -10.54
CA ARG A 3 0.27 2.04 -10.16
C ARG A 3 0.28 1.91 -8.64
N THR A 4 -0.74 1.24 -8.11
CA THR A 4 -1.00 1.16 -6.67
C THR A 4 -1.32 -0.28 -6.21
N PRO A 5 -0.30 -1.15 -6.15
CA PRO A 5 0.99 -1.17 -6.82
C PRO A 5 0.94 -1.81 -8.22
N ARG A 6 2.07 -1.80 -8.94
CA ARG A 6 2.33 -2.75 -10.02
C ARG A 6 3.00 -3.99 -9.43
N LEU A 7 2.42 -5.14 -9.68
CA LEU A 7 2.96 -6.44 -9.31
C LEU A 7 3.81 -6.95 -10.49
N CYS A 8 5.13 -6.93 -10.35
CA CYS A 8 6.01 -7.33 -11.46
C CYS A 8 6.04 -8.83 -11.70
N GLY A 9 5.69 -9.62 -10.68
CA GLY A 9 5.77 -11.06 -10.75
C GLY A 9 7.19 -11.56 -11.00
N SER A 10 7.29 -12.76 -11.48
CA SER A 10 8.56 -13.45 -11.75
C SER A 10 9.21 -13.08 -13.09
N ARG A 11 8.77 -12.03 -13.76
CA ARG A 11 9.25 -11.63 -15.10
C ARG A 11 10.77 -11.55 -15.20
N PHE A 12 11.43 -11.07 -14.16
CA PHE A 12 12.88 -10.88 -14.12
C PHE A 12 13.63 -12.07 -13.55
N SER A 13 13.01 -12.86 -12.69
CA SER A 13 13.61 -14.07 -12.12
C SER A 13 13.41 -15.30 -13.00
N GLY A 14 12.26 -15.42 -13.64
CA GLY A 14 11.81 -16.63 -14.34
C GLY A 14 11.42 -17.77 -13.41
N MET A 15 11.18 -17.47 -12.13
CA MET A 15 10.88 -18.45 -11.07
C MET A 15 9.51 -18.16 -10.42
N PRO A 16 8.39 -18.42 -11.12
CA PRO A 16 7.06 -18.08 -10.60
C PRO A 16 6.72 -18.82 -9.30
N GLU A 17 7.30 -19.98 -9.06
CA GLU A 17 7.09 -20.75 -7.83
C GLU A 17 7.75 -20.11 -6.59
N LYS A 18 8.72 -19.21 -6.78
CA LYS A 18 9.43 -18.51 -5.70
C LYS A 18 8.91 -17.11 -5.43
N GLU A 19 8.20 -16.53 -6.39
CA GLU A 19 7.64 -15.19 -6.24
C GLU A 19 6.43 -15.25 -5.29
N ARG A 20 6.51 -14.53 -4.18
CA ARG A 20 5.45 -14.44 -3.17
C ARG A 20 5.26 -13.00 -2.75
N VAL A 21 4.01 -12.56 -2.70
CA VAL A 21 3.64 -11.21 -2.29
C VAL A 21 2.43 -11.28 -1.36
N ASP A 22 2.54 -10.65 -0.21
CA ASP A 22 1.42 -10.45 0.70
C ASP A 22 1.09 -8.96 0.76
N ILE A 23 -0.12 -8.60 0.34
CA ILE A 23 -0.66 -7.24 0.38
C ILE A 23 -1.81 -7.26 1.36
N ARG A 24 -1.51 -6.93 2.60
CA ARG A 24 -2.43 -7.10 3.72
C ARG A 24 -2.59 -5.80 4.51
N ASN A 25 -3.83 -5.52 4.91
CA ASN A 25 -4.17 -4.44 5.83
C ASN A 25 -3.67 -3.05 5.41
N ASN A 26 -3.65 -2.78 4.11
CA ASN A 26 -3.32 -1.47 3.56
C ASN A 26 -4.57 -0.61 3.35
N VAL A 27 -4.38 0.69 3.31
CA VAL A 27 -5.39 1.66 2.87
C VAL A 27 -5.03 2.17 1.47
N PHE A 28 -5.89 1.92 0.50
CA PHE A 28 -5.78 2.44 -0.86
C PHE A 28 -6.75 3.60 -1.05
N TYR A 29 -6.22 4.77 -1.35
CA TYR A 29 -7.02 5.96 -1.57
C TYR A 29 -6.76 6.59 -2.93
N ASN A 30 -7.84 7.03 -3.61
CA ASN A 30 -7.81 7.85 -4.82
C ASN A 30 -6.87 7.32 -5.93
N TRP A 31 -6.91 6.00 -6.21
CA TRP A 31 -6.13 5.39 -7.29
C TRP A 31 -6.69 5.72 -8.67
N GLY A 32 -5.88 5.57 -9.68
CA GLY A 32 -6.25 5.88 -11.07
C GLY A 32 -5.51 7.14 -11.57
N PRO A 33 -5.98 7.77 -12.66
CA PRO A 33 -7.11 7.43 -13.53
C PRO A 33 -6.82 6.34 -14.58
N THR A 34 -5.61 5.82 -14.65
CA THR A 34 -5.25 4.82 -15.69
C THR A 34 -5.50 3.40 -15.20
N ASN A 35 -4.99 3.07 -14.00
CA ASN A 35 -5.14 1.76 -13.38
C ASN A 35 -5.06 1.91 -11.84
N GLY A 36 -5.19 0.82 -11.12
CA GLY A 36 -4.91 0.67 -9.70
C GLY A 36 -3.80 -0.37 -9.50
N MET A 37 -4.09 -1.41 -8.72
CA MET A 37 -3.25 -2.60 -8.59
C MET A 37 -3.36 -3.44 -9.87
N TYR A 38 -2.23 -3.85 -10.44
CA TYR A 38 -2.22 -4.64 -11.68
C TYR A 38 -0.90 -5.40 -11.87
N GLY A 39 -0.93 -6.38 -12.79
CA GLY A 39 0.24 -7.17 -13.14
C GLY A 39 0.15 -8.60 -12.59
N GLY A 40 1.23 -9.08 -11.96
CA GLY A 40 1.25 -10.43 -11.39
C GLY A 40 1.54 -11.50 -12.43
N GLU A 41 2.47 -11.23 -13.32
CA GLU A 41 2.94 -12.14 -14.38
C GLU A 41 3.82 -13.25 -13.76
N GLY A 42 3.19 -14.28 -13.22
CA GLY A 42 3.80 -15.36 -12.44
C GLY A 42 4.01 -15.00 -10.98
N GLY A 43 3.82 -15.96 -10.09
CA GLY A 43 3.92 -15.79 -8.63
C GLY A 43 2.63 -16.08 -7.88
N ARG A 44 2.68 -15.92 -6.56
CA ARG A 44 1.59 -16.18 -5.62
C ARG A 44 1.32 -14.93 -4.81
N TYR A 45 0.06 -14.50 -4.78
CA TYR A 45 -0.35 -13.22 -4.23
C TYR A 45 -1.46 -13.41 -3.21
N ASN A 46 -1.26 -12.93 -1.98
CA ASN A 46 -2.32 -12.71 -1.02
C ASN A 46 -2.71 -11.23 -1.09
N ILE A 47 -3.99 -10.92 -1.29
CA ILE A 47 -4.55 -9.56 -1.22
C ILE A 47 -5.67 -9.60 -0.20
N VAL A 48 -5.36 -9.31 1.04
CA VAL A 48 -6.22 -9.64 2.19
C VAL A 48 -6.45 -8.45 3.11
N GLY A 49 -7.70 -8.23 3.50
CA GLY A 49 -8.05 -7.28 4.55
C GLY A 49 -7.68 -5.83 4.25
N ASN A 50 -7.58 -5.44 2.97
CA ASN A 50 -7.26 -4.07 2.60
C ASN A 50 -8.52 -3.20 2.55
N TYR A 51 -8.35 -1.91 2.85
CA TYR A 51 -9.40 -0.91 2.79
C TYR A 51 -9.21 -0.04 1.54
N PHE A 52 -10.22 -0.01 0.68
CA PHE A 52 -10.23 0.76 -0.57
C PHE A 52 -11.22 1.91 -0.45
N LYS A 53 -10.74 3.15 -0.62
CA LYS A 53 -11.57 4.35 -0.63
C LYS A 53 -11.43 5.08 -1.96
N PRO A 54 -12.39 4.91 -2.91
CA PRO A 54 -12.36 5.61 -4.17
C PRO A 54 -12.43 7.13 -3.98
N GLY A 55 -11.52 7.86 -4.63
CA GLY A 55 -11.53 9.33 -4.63
C GLY A 55 -11.85 9.89 -6.02
N ALA A 56 -11.59 11.18 -6.20
CA ALA A 56 -11.90 11.90 -7.43
C ALA A 56 -11.21 11.33 -8.68
N ALA A 57 -9.93 10.89 -8.56
CA ALA A 57 -9.24 10.27 -9.69
C ALA A 57 -9.79 8.88 -10.02
N THR A 58 -10.16 8.11 -9.00
CA THR A 58 -10.77 6.78 -9.18
C THR A 58 -12.13 6.89 -9.88
N ALA A 59 -12.95 7.85 -9.46
CA ALA A 59 -14.31 8.06 -9.96
C ALA A 59 -14.38 8.53 -11.43
N THR A 60 -13.25 8.93 -12.03
CA THR A 60 -13.21 9.32 -13.45
C THR A 60 -13.53 8.16 -14.39
N LYS A 61 -13.41 6.91 -13.95
CA LYS A 61 -13.68 5.72 -14.77
C LYS A 61 -14.42 4.65 -13.98
N LYS A 62 -15.63 4.32 -14.43
CA LYS A 62 -16.49 3.30 -13.81
C LYS A 62 -15.74 2.00 -13.48
N GLN A 63 -14.94 1.49 -14.40
CA GLN A 63 -14.22 0.23 -14.24
C GLN A 63 -13.10 0.26 -13.19
N LEU A 64 -12.77 1.43 -12.63
CA LEU A 64 -11.75 1.54 -11.58
C LEU A 64 -12.34 1.53 -10.18
N VAL A 65 -13.59 1.98 -10.01
CA VAL A 65 -14.16 2.26 -8.69
C VAL A 65 -14.23 1.03 -7.79
N ASN A 66 -14.45 -0.14 -8.37
CA ASN A 66 -14.59 -1.40 -7.65
C ASN A 66 -13.46 -2.40 -7.95
N ARG A 67 -12.35 -1.94 -8.55
CA ARG A 67 -11.25 -2.82 -8.92
C ARG A 67 -10.30 -3.05 -7.76
N ILE A 68 -10.17 -4.31 -7.33
CA ILE A 68 -9.09 -4.75 -6.44
C ILE A 68 -7.80 -4.88 -7.25
N CYS A 69 -7.82 -5.69 -8.31
CA CYS A 69 -6.66 -5.83 -9.18
C CYS A 69 -7.01 -6.16 -10.63
N ASN A 70 -6.06 -5.88 -11.52
CA ASN A 70 -6.13 -6.19 -12.95
C ASN A 70 -4.96 -7.13 -13.31
N PRO A 71 -5.11 -8.45 -13.10
CA PRO A 71 -4.08 -9.43 -13.43
C PRO A 71 -3.71 -9.42 -14.91
N ASN A 72 -2.42 -9.65 -15.18
CA ASN A 72 -1.88 -9.80 -16.54
C ASN A 72 -1.15 -11.13 -16.66
N SER A 73 -1.13 -11.69 -17.86
CA SER A 73 -0.16 -12.71 -18.22
C SER A 73 1.17 -12.11 -18.69
N ASP A 74 2.24 -12.87 -18.62
CA ASP A 74 3.53 -12.44 -19.15
C ASP A 74 3.51 -12.40 -20.68
N ASP A 75 4.16 -11.40 -21.26
CA ASP A 75 4.27 -11.24 -22.71
C ASP A 75 5.43 -12.02 -23.34
N GLY A 76 6.23 -12.69 -22.51
CA GLY A 76 7.36 -13.53 -22.93
C GLY A 76 8.60 -12.77 -23.38
N LYS A 77 8.68 -11.45 -23.10
CA LYS A 77 9.83 -10.63 -23.49
C LYS A 77 10.99 -10.68 -22.50
N LEU A 78 10.76 -11.25 -21.33
CA LEU A 78 11.77 -11.41 -20.29
C LEU A 78 11.98 -12.90 -20.00
N LYS A 79 12.13 -13.28 -18.72
CA LYS A 79 12.50 -14.66 -18.36
C LYS A 79 11.33 -15.63 -18.28
N ASN A 80 10.11 -15.15 -18.10
CA ASN A 80 8.93 -16.01 -18.09
C ASN A 80 8.54 -16.47 -19.49
N VAL A 81 7.94 -17.64 -19.57
CA VAL A 81 7.24 -18.09 -20.77
C VAL A 81 6.03 -17.19 -21.02
N LYS A 82 5.77 -16.86 -22.29
CA LYS A 82 4.59 -16.11 -22.69
C LYS A 82 3.31 -16.79 -22.22
N GLY A 83 2.41 -16.03 -21.63
CA GLY A 83 1.15 -16.54 -21.08
C GLY A 83 1.24 -17.03 -19.64
N THR A 84 2.37 -16.86 -18.95
CA THR A 84 2.49 -17.16 -17.52
C THR A 84 1.63 -16.20 -16.71
N TRP A 85 0.67 -16.73 -15.94
CA TRP A 85 -0.18 -16.02 -14.98
C TRP A 85 0.31 -16.23 -13.55
N GLY A 86 0.06 -15.28 -12.68
CA GLY A 86 0.13 -15.49 -11.23
C GLY A 86 -1.14 -16.12 -10.68
N SER A 87 -1.07 -16.61 -9.47
CA SER A 87 -2.21 -17.10 -8.71
C SER A 87 -2.50 -16.17 -7.53
N PHE A 88 -3.80 -15.92 -7.27
CA PHE A 88 -4.25 -14.91 -6.30
C PHE A 88 -5.21 -15.52 -5.29
N TYR A 89 -4.94 -15.28 -4.02
CA TYR A 89 -5.90 -15.42 -2.94
C TYR A 89 -6.39 -14.03 -2.55
N ILE A 90 -7.71 -13.79 -2.59
CA ILE A 90 -8.27 -12.44 -2.40
C ILE A 90 -9.47 -12.57 -1.46
N ALA A 91 -9.35 -11.97 -0.27
CA ALA A 91 -10.38 -12.08 0.77
C ALA A 91 -10.40 -10.88 1.73
N GLY A 92 -11.53 -10.58 2.32
CA GLY A 92 -11.68 -9.62 3.41
C GLY A 92 -11.40 -8.16 3.02
N ASN A 93 -11.23 -7.85 1.72
CA ASN A 93 -11.06 -6.48 1.27
C ASN A 93 -12.39 -5.73 1.27
N TYR A 94 -12.36 -4.46 1.68
CA TYR A 94 -13.56 -3.63 1.80
C TYR A 94 -13.44 -2.35 0.98
N PHE A 95 -14.52 -1.96 0.33
CA PHE A 95 -14.67 -0.71 -0.44
C PHE A 95 -15.59 0.24 0.28
N ASP A 96 -15.07 1.42 0.64
CA ASP A 96 -15.81 2.51 1.26
C ASP A 96 -16.49 3.39 0.20
N ALA A 97 -17.80 3.46 0.27
CA ALA A 97 -18.63 4.27 -0.64
C ALA A 97 -18.87 5.71 -0.14
N SER A 98 -18.17 6.17 0.91
CA SER A 98 -18.42 7.47 1.56
C SER A 98 -17.86 8.67 0.79
N SER A 99 -16.99 8.46 -0.22
CA SER A 99 -16.39 9.55 -0.99
C SER A 99 -17.44 10.44 -1.66
N PRO A 100 -17.35 11.78 -1.50
CA PRO A 100 -18.27 12.73 -2.14
C PRO A 100 -18.14 12.75 -3.67
N TYR A 101 -17.03 12.26 -4.21
CA TYR A 101 -16.79 12.20 -5.67
C TYR A 101 -17.30 10.92 -6.31
N LEU A 102 -17.73 9.94 -5.52
CA LEU A 102 -18.26 8.69 -6.05
C LEU A 102 -19.68 8.88 -6.55
N PRO A 103 -19.96 8.71 -7.88
CA PRO A 103 -21.30 8.75 -8.41
C PRO A 103 -22.24 7.75 -7.72
N LYS A 104 -23.46 8.16 -7.43
CA LYS A 104 -24.43 7.33 -6.70
C LYS A 104 -24.67 5.98 -7.39
N GLU A 105 -24.70 5.98 -8.71
CA GLU A 105 -24.90 4.81 -9.56
C GLU A 105 -23.74 3.79 -9.49
N TYR A 106 -22.57 4.18 -8.95
CA TYR A 106 -21.43 3.27 -8.78
C TYR A 106 -21.38 2.60 -7.41
N ARG A 107 -22.17 3.08 -6.44
CA ARG A 107 -22.17 2.53 -5.07
C ARG A 107 -22.52 1.05 -5.02
N GLY A 108 -23.52 0.64 -5.79
CA GLY A 108 -23.90 -0.77 -5.88
C GLY A 108 -22.79 -1.69 -6.42
N LEU A 109 -21.83 -1.15 -7.20
CA LEU A 109 -20.68 -1.93 -7.65
C LEU A 109 -19.74 -2.26 -6.47
N LEU A 110 -19.56 -1.32 -5.54
CA LEU A 110 -18.74 -1.51 -4.35
C LEU A 110 -19.38 -2.52 -3.41
N GLU A 111 -20.69 -2.43 -3.22
CA GLU A 111 -21.45 -3.40 -2.40
C GLU A 111 -21.28 -4.83 -2.92
N LEU A 112 -21.33 -5.02 -4.25
CA LEU A 112 -21.13 -6.32 -4.86
C LEU A 112 -19.73 -6.89 -4.60
N VAL A 113 -18.69 -6.03 -4.63
CA VAL A 113 -17.31 -6.45 -4.33
C VAL A 113 -17.13 -6.71 -2.83
N ASN A 114 -17.80 -5.98 -1.96
CA ASN A 114 -17.77 -6.22 -0.51
C ASN A 114 -18.40 -7.57 -0.16
N VAL A 115 -19.39 -8.04 -0.93
CA VAL A 115 -19.98 -9.39 -0.76
C VAL A 115 -19.05 -10.47 -1.33
N ASP A 116 -18.46 -10.21 -2.49
CA ASP A 116 -17.58 -11.15 -3.18
C ASP A 116 -16.40 -10.40 -3.81
N ASN A 117 -15.24 -10.46 -3.18
CA ASN A 117 -14.04 -9.73 -3.62
C ASN A 117 -13.60 -10.10 -5.05
N TRP A 118 -13.93 -11.30 -5.55
CA TRP A 118 -13.57 -11.69 -6.91
C TRP A 118 -14.29 -10.87 -7.98
N ARG A 119 -15.39 -10.21 -7.66
CA ARG A 119 -16.04 -9.20 -8.52
C ARG A 119 -15.20 -7.94 -8.75
N GLY A 120 -14.19 -7.71 -7.91
CA GLY A 120 -13.18 -6.65 -8.06
C GLY A 120 -11.94 -7.08 -8.84
N VAL A 121 -11.88 -8.31 -9.34
CA VAL A 121 -10.77 -8.85 -10.12
C VAL A 121 -11.10 -8.77 -11.61
N GLU A 122 -10.32 -8.00 -12.35
CA GLU A 122 -10.59 -7.76 -13.76
C GLU A 122 -9.36 -8.07 -14.61
N PRO A 123 -9.16 -9.36 -14.98
CA PRO A 123 -8.03 -9.77 -15.81
C PRO A 123 -8.07 -9.11 -17.19
N ARG A 124 -6.92 -8.95 -17.81
CA ARG A 124 -6.81 -8.48 -19.20
C ARG A 124 -7.34 -9.53 -20.17
N LYS A 125 -8.63 -9.52 -20.41
CA LYS A 125 -9.36 -10.50 -21.25
C LYS A 125 -8.93 -10.54 -22.71
N LYS A 126 -8.19 -9.54 -23.19
CA LYS A 126 -7.66 -9.50 -24.57
C LYS A 126 -6.39 -10.34 -24.76
N GLU A 127 -5.91 -10.96 -23.71
CA GLU A 127 -4.71 -11.77 -23.81
C GLU A 127 -5.04 -13.18 -24.32
N MET A 128 -4.28 -13.63 -25.28
CA MET A 128 -4.46 -14.85 -26.05
C MET A 128 -4.49 -16.14 -25.19
N TYR A 129 -4.06 -16.04 -23.93
CA TYR A 129 -3.93 -17.18 -23.00
C TYR A 129 -4.94 -17.12 -21.83
N TRP A 130 -5.96 -16.25 -21.89
CA TRP A 130 -6.96 -16.18 -20.84
C TRP A 130 -7.91 -17.39 -20.91
N LYS A 131 -7.91 -18.20 -19.87
CA LYS A 131 -8.72 -19.43 -19.75
C LYS A 131 -9.87 -19.33 -18.76
N GLY A 132 -10.00 -18.19 -18.06
CA GLY A 132 -11.02 -17.95 -17.07
C GLY A 132 -10.46 -17.65 -15.67
N PRO A 133 -11.25 -17.06 -14.76
CA PRO A 133 -10.80 -16.67 -13.43
C PRO A 133 -10.31 -17.86 -12.59
N GLU A 134 -10.85 -19.04 -12.79
CA GLU A 134 -10.45 -20.27 -12.11
C GLU A 134 -8.96 -20.63 -12.33
N THR A 135 -8.34 -20.14 -13.40
CA THR A 135 -6.92 -20.41 -13.67
C THR A 135 -5.97 -19.59 -12.84
N ILE A 136 -6.46 -18.49 -12.25
CA ILE A 136 -5.66 -17.57 -11.41
C ILE A 136 -6.14 -17.52 -9.97
N ARG A 137 -7.32 -18.05 -9.67
CA ARG A 137 -7.92 -18.04 -8.34
C ARG A 137 -7.33 -19.14 -7.46
N SER A 138 -6.92 -18.77 -6.26
CA SER A 138 -6.63 -19.70 -5.17
C SER A 138 -7.75 -19.64 -4.15
N GLU A 139 -8.26 -20.81 -3.73
CA GLU A 139 -9.25 -20.93 -2.65
C GLU A 139 -8.59 -20.93 -1.27
N LYS A 140 -7.27 -21.07 -1.21
CA LYS A 140 -6.50 -21.05 0.02
C LYS A 140 -5.47 -19.96 -0.02
N GLU A 141 -5.27 -19.33 1.13
CA GLU A 141 -4.20 -18.38 1.35
C GLU A 141 -2.83 -19.06 1.14
N PHE A 142 -1.94 -18.35 0.48
CA PHE A 142 -0.55 -18.79 0.34
C PHE A 142 0.20 -18.53 1.65
N GLU A 143 1.15 -19.41 1.94
CA GLU A 143 2.02 -19.26 3.09
C GLU A 143 2.71 -17.89 3.09
N SER A 144 2.60 -17.19 4.19
CA SER A 144 3.23 -15.89 4.48
C SER A 144 3.69 -15.87 5.94
N PRO A 145 4.59 -14.96 6.32
CA PRO A 145 4.91 -14.75 7.73
C PRO A 145 3.64 -14.53 8.55
N ALA A 146 3.60 -15.06 9.77
CA ALA A 146 2.46 -14.89 10.65
C ALA A 146 2.31 -13.43 11.08
N TYR A 147 1.20 -12.81 10.74
CA TYR A 147 0.80 -11.50 11.23
C TYR A 147 -0.53 -11.58 11.96
N PRO A 148 -0.77 -10.74 12.98
CA PRO A 148 -2.11 -10.55 13.51
C PRO A 148 -3.02 -10.10 12.36
N ALA A 149 -4.08 -10.84 12.11
CA ALA A 149 -5.02 -10.51 11.04
C ALA A 149 -6.00 -9.45 11.56
N ASP A 150 -5.87 -8.22 11.07
CA ASP A 150 -6.89 -7.19 11.28
C ASP A 150 -7.98 -7.31 10.21
N SER A 151 -9.21 -6.99 10.58
CA SER A 151 -10.23 -6.68 9.58
C SER A 151 -9.84 -5.42 8.79
N SER A 152 -10.39 -5.25 7.59
CA SER A 152 -10.13 -4.04 6.79
C SER A 152 -10.52 -2.73 7.52
N ALA A 153 -11.55 -2.76 8.36
CA ALA A 153 -11.95 -1.62 9.18
C ALA A 153 -10.93 -1.29 10.28
N GLU A 154 -10.47 -2.31 11.02
CA GLU A 154 -9.41 -2.13 12.03
C GLU A 154 -8.10 -1.67 11.38
N ALA A 155 -7.74 -2.21 10.22
CA ALA A 155 -6.59 -1.77 9.45
C ALA A 155 -6.69 -0.29 9.07
N TYR A 156 -7.87 0.17 8.64
CA TYR A 156 -8.09 1.60 8.34
C TYR A 156 -7.82 2.47 9.57
N GLU A 157 -8.39 2.13 10.73
CA GLU A 157 -8.20 2.92 11.95
C GLU A 157 -6.73 2.95 12.39
N LYS A 158 -6.06 1.80 12.38
CA LYS A 158 -4.63 1.70 12.74
C LYS A 158 -3.73 2.47 11.78
N VAL A 159 -3.97 2.37 10.47
CA VAL A 159 -3.22 3.12 9.46
C VAL A 159 -3.45 4.62 9.65
N MET A 160 -4.68 5.06 9.81
CA MET A 160 -4.98 6.50 10.02
C MET A 160 -4.36 7.04 11.32
N ALA A 161 -4.24 6.22 12.35
CA ALA A 161 -3.59 6.60 13.60
C ALA A 161 -2.05 6.63 13.49
N GLY A 162 -1.43 5.64 12.81
CA GLY A 162 0.00 5.39 12.87
C GLY A 162 0.81 5.71 11.61
N VAL A 163 0.18 5.98 10.45
CA VAL A 163 0.91 6.19 9.19
C VAL A 163 1.61 7.56 9.14
N GLY A 164 2.70 7.62 8.38
CA GLY A 164 3.53 8.83 8.26
C GLY A 164 4.44 9.03 9.47
N ALA A 165 4.94 10.24 9.66
CA ALA A 165 5.73 10.61 10.84
C ALA A 165 4.82 10.78 12.06
N SER A 166 4.23 9.68 12.55
CA SER A 166 3.10 9.68 13.49
C SER A 166 3.39 10.32 14.85
N LEU A 167 4.65 10.37 15.28
CA LEU A 167 5.04 11.06 16.52
C LEU A 167 4.95 12.58 16.37
N LEU A 168 5.31 13.11 15.20
CA LEU A 168 5.21 14.54 14.89
C LEU A 168 4.93 14.73 13.40
N ARG A 169 3.66 14.68 13.02
CA ARG A 169 3.25 14.84 11.62
C ARG A 169 3.41 16.27 11.14
N ASP A 170 4.01 16.40 9.97
CA ASP A 170 4.14 17.67 9.27
C ASP A 170 2.84 18.06 8.52
N ALA A 171 2.92 19.18 7.79
CA ALA A 171 1.78 19.68 7.01
C ALA A 171 1.40 18.75 5.85
N VAL A 172 2.36 17.99 5.29
CA VAL A 172 2.10 17.04 4.19
C VAL A 172 1.33 15.84 4.70
N ASP A 173 1.79 15.22 5.79
CA ASP A 173 1.11 14.09 6.42
C ASP A 173 -0.32 14.46 6.86
N ASN A 174 -0.46 15.58 7.56
CA ASN A 174 -1.77 16.06 8.04
C ASN A 174 -2.74 16.34 6.89
N ARG A 175 -2.25 16.92 5.78
CA ARG A 175 -3.06 17.15 4.57
C ARG A 175 -3.51 15.85 3.95
N ILE A 176 -2.61 14.88 3.76
CA ILE A 176 -2.92 13.58 3.15
C ILE A 176 -3.94 12.83 4.02
N LEU A 177 -3.75 12.77 5.33
CA LEU A 177 -4.66 12.11 6.25
C LEU A 177 -6.05 12.76 6.24
N THR A 178 -6.11 14.09 6.18
CA THR A 178 -7.37 14.83 6.06
C THR A 178 -8.10 14.48 4.77
N ASP A 179 -7.38 14.48 3.65
CA ASP A 179 -7.94 14.11 2.34
C ASP A 179 -8.47 12.67 2.34
N VAL A 180 -7.72 11.72 2.91
CA VAL A 180 -8.16 10.33 3.03
C VAL A 180 -9.40 10.22 3.91
N LYS A 181 -9.38 10.83 5.09
CA LYS A 181 -10.50 10.79 6.06
C LYS A 181 -11.79 11.35 5.47
N GLN A 182 -11.70 12.49 4.81
CA GLN A 182 -12.85 13.17 4.22
C GLN A 182 -13.23 12.64 2.83
N GLY A 183 -12.39 11.85 2.20
CA GLY A 183 -12.58 11.38 0.81
C GLY A 183 -12.39 12.51 -0.22
N THR A 184 -11.59 13.53 0.11
CA THR A 184 -11.41 14.76 -0.68
C THR A 184 -10.00 14.84 -1.31
N PHE A 185 -9.69 15.97 -1.90
CA PHE A 185 -8.33 16.31 -2.31
C PHE A 185 -8.11 17.80 -2.16
N SER A 186 -6.94 18.18 -1.70
CA SER A 186 -6.55 19.58 -1.44
C SER A 186 -5.58 20.14 -2.48
N SER A 187 -5.10 19.32 -3.42
CA SER A 187 -4.12 19.73 -4.43
C SER A 187 -4.52 19.30 -5.83
N LYS A 188 -3.99 20.00 -6.83
CA LYS A 188 -4.23 19.76 -8.26
C LYS A 188 -2.87 19.70 -8.96
N GLY A 189 -2.81 19.00 -10.10
CA GLY A 189 -1.59 18.92 -10.89
C GLY A 189 -1.38 20.14 -11.77
N SER A 190 -0.16 20.65 -11.83
CA SER A 190 0.25 21.78 -12.67
C SER A 190 0.08 21.51 -14.18
N LYS A 191 0.04 20.23 -14.57
CA LYS A 191 -0.22 19.80 -15.96
C LYS A 191 -1.70 19.51 -16.24
N GLY A 192 -2.62 20.05 -15.43
CA GLY A 192 -4.05 20.06 -15.69
C GLY A 192 -4.87 19.01 -14.95
N SER A 193 -4.29 18.18 -14.10
CA SER A 193 -5.05 17.27 -13.24
C SER A 193 -5.90 18.06 -12.23
N GLN A 194 -7.19 17.69 -12.10
CA GLN A 194 -8.17 18.33 -11.22
C GLN A 194 -8.76 17.35 -10.19
N ASN A 195 -8.03 16.28 -9.87
CA ASN A 195 -8.57 15.14 -9.11
C ASN A 195 -7.65 14.64 -7.98
N GLY A 196 -6.78 15.52 -7.49
CA GLY A 196 -5.87 15.22 -6.38
C GLY A 196 -4.54 14.57 -6.80
N LEU A 197 -4.32 14.38 -8.10
CA LEU A 197 -3.01 13.93 -8.61
C LEU A 197 -2.14 15.15 -8.90
N ILE A 198 -0.97 15.18 -8.28
CA ILE A 198 0.03 16.23 -8.45
C ILE A 198 1.12 15.79 -9.43
N ASP A 199 1.72 16.74 -10.12
CA ASP A 199 2.83 16.53 -11.06
C ASP A 199 4.20 16.84 -10.42
N SER A 200 4.17 17.63 -9.34
CA SER A 200 5.35 18.07 -8.59
C SER A 200 4.98 18.26 -7.11
N PRO A 201 5.90 18.08 -6.16
CA PRO A 201 5.68 18.47 -4.77
C PRO A 201 5.23 19.93 -4.60
N LEU A 202 5.65 20.83 -5.51
CA LEU A 202 5.25 22.25 -5.50
C LEU A 202 3.75 22.45 -5.70
N ASP A 203 3.07 21.55 -6.40
CA ASP A 203 1.61 21.57 -6.59
C ASP A 203 0.83 21.40 -5.27
N ALA A 204 1.52 20.91 -4.24
CA ALA A 204 1.00 20.69 -2.89
C ALA A 204 1.70 21.56 -1.83
N GLY A 205 2.33 22.67 -2.25
CA GLY A 205 3.01 23.60 -1.35
C GLY A 205 4.50 23.33 -1.13
N GLY A 206 5.08 22.34 -1.82
CA GLY A 206 6.49 21.98 -1.70
C GLY A 206 6.80 21.18 -0.44
N TYR A 207 8.07 21.18 -0.07
CA TYR A 207 8.53 20.55 1.16
C TYR A 207 8.27 21.46 2.37
N PRO A 208 7.78 20.96 3.49
CA PRO A 208 7.58 21.76 4.70
C PRO A 208 8.91 22.23 5.26
N SER A 209 8.90 23.40 5.88
CA SER A 209 10.02 23.86 6.70
C SER A 209 9.93 23.20 8.08
N PHE A 210 11.01 22.58 8.49
CA PHE A 210 11.13 22.03 9.84
C PHE A 210 11.80 23.07 10.75
N LYS A 211 11.33 23.17 12.00
CA LYS A 211 12.05 23.94 13.01
C LYS A 211 13.31 23.16 13.38
N GLU A 212 14.42 23.83 13.37
CA GLU A 212 15.63 23.26 13.98
C GLU A 212 15.38 23.05 15.47
N VAL A 213 15.60 21.84 15.92
CA VAL A 213 15.58 21.44 17.33
C VAL A 213 16.99 20.99 17.66
N ALA A 214 17.54 21.43 18.80
CA ALA A 214 18.82 20.90 19.26
C ALA A 214 18.73 19.39 19.37
N ALA A 215 19.70 18.70 18.81
CA ALA A 215 19.79 17.25 18.98
C ALA A 215 19.91 16.92 20.48
N PRO A 216 19.30 15.84 20.96
CA PRO A 216 19.59 15.33 22.28
C PRO A 216 21.08 15.11 22.45
N LYS A 217 21.58 15.26 23.69
CA LYS A 217 22.97 14.99 23.97
C LYS A 217 23.28 13.50 23.76
N ASP A 218 24.32 13.23 23.03
CA ASP A 218 24.86 11.90 22.73
C ASP A 218 26.38 12.01 22.96
N THR A 219 26.85 11.47 24.07
CA THR A 219 28.21 11.72 24.55
C THR A 219 29.26 10.91 23.80
N ASP A 220 28.96 9.70 23.41
CA ASP A 220 29.88 8.79 22.71
C ASP A 220 29.64 8.70 21.18
N GLY A 221 28.54 9.31 20.69
CA GLY A 221 28.27 9.46 19.27
C GLY A 221 27.79 8.18 18.59
N ASP A 222 27.13 7.31 19.32
CA ASP A 222 26.65 6.02 18.81
C ASP A 222 25.24 6.08 18.18
N GLY A 223 24.55 7.21 18.34
CA GLY A 223 23.22 7.45 17.80
C GLY A 223 22.08 7.30 18.81
N MET A 224 22.40 6.88 20.04
CA MET A 224 21.45 6.88 21.17
C MET A 224 21.67 8.13 22.02
N SER A 225 20.61 8.67 22.61
CA SER A 225 20.79 9.84 23.49
C SER A 225 21.18 9.40 24.89
N ASP A 226 22.02 10.21 25.57
CA ASP A 226 22.43 9.97 26.97
C ASP A 226 21.21 9.67 27.87
N GLU A 227 20.11 10.42 27.69
CA GLU A 227 18.89 10.27 28.48
C GLU A 227 18.22 8.91 28.23
N TRP A 228 18.16 8.49 26.96
CA TRP A 228 17.57 7.22 26.58
C TRP A 228 18.41 6.04 27.11
N GLU A 229 19.74 6.11 26.98
CA GLU A 229 20.67 5.09 27.48
C GLU A 229 20.57 4.91 28.99
N ILE A 230 20.57 6.02 29.75
CA ILE A 230 20.39 5.99 31.20
C ILE A 230 19.07 5.31 31.59
N ALA A 231 17.97 5.65 30.85
CA ALA A 231 16.66 5.07 31.11
C ALA A 231 16.62 3.55 30.84
N HIS A 232 17.48 3.05 29.95
CA HIS A 232 17.59 1.63 29.60
C HIS A 232 18.74 0.90 30.28
N GLY A 233 19.45 1.58 31.22
CA GLY A 233 20.54 0.99 31.99
C GLY A 233 21.83 0.82 31.22
N LEU A 234 22.02 1.58 30.14
CA LEU A 234 23.22 1.64 29.32
C LEU A 234 24.14 2.76 29.78
N ASN A 235 25.34 2.82 29.21
CA ASN A 235 26.37 3.79 29.61
C ASN A 235 26.59 4.84 28.50
N PRO A 236 26.18 6.11 28.67
CA PRO A 236 26.35 7.19 27.69
C PRO A 236 27.79 7.50 27.23
N ALA A 237 28.77 6.78 27.70
CA ALA A 237 30.18 6.93 27.31
C ALA A 237 30.76 5.64 26.68
N GLU A 238 29.92 4.67 26.31
CA GLU A 238 30.33 3.35 25.80
C GLU A 238 29.62 2.99 24.49
N ALA A 239 29.98 3.59 23.38
CA ALA A 239 29.37 3.40 22.08
C ALA A 239 29.18 1.93 21.60
N LYS A 240 29.77 0.96 22.29
CA LYS A 240 29.61 -0.46 21.93
C LYS A 240 28.33 -1.08 22.43
N ASP A 241 27.67 -0.48 23.38
CA ASP A 241 26.43 -1.00 23.92
C ASP A 241 25.25 -0.80 22.94
N ALA A 242 25.35 0.11 21.99
CA ALA A 242 24.40 0.27 20.88
C ALA A 242 24.13 -1.04 20.10
N VAL A 243 25.14 -1.86 19.95
CA VAL A 243 25.03 -3.13 19.19
C VAL A 243 24.78 -4.36 20.08
N LEU A 244 24.63 -4.19 21.39
CA LEU A 244 24.18 -5.26 22.27
C LEU A 244 22.72 -5.62 21.97
N ILE A 245 22.40 -6.89 22.18
CA ILE A 245 21.04 -7.38 21.93
C ILE A 245 20.15 -7.08 23.13
N ALA A 246 19.11 -6.31 22.90
CA ALA A 246 18.07 -6.00 23.86
C ALA A 246 17.12 -7.21 24.09
N PRO A 247 16.29 -7.21 25.14
CA PRO A 247 15.35 -8.29 25.42
C PRO A 247 14.34 -8.57 24.29
N SER A 248 14.08 -7.63 23.40
CA SER A 248 13.26 -7.79 22.19
C SER A 248 13.88 -8.70 21.13
N GLY A 249 15.22 -8.86 21.16
CA GLY A 249 16.00 -9.56 20.15
C GLY A 249 16.61 -8.65 19.08
N TYR A 250 16.35 -7.35 19.14
CA TYR A 250 17.00 -6.30 18.32
C TYR A 250 18.20 -5.71 19.06
N THR A 251 19.05 -4.94 18.38
CA THR A 251 20.08 -4.16 19.04
C THR A 251 19.47 -2.96 19.76
N TYR A 252 20.18 -2.44 20.79
CA TYR A 252 19.63 -1.28 21.53
C TYR A 252 19.43 -0.05 20.66
N ILE A 253 20.26 0.18 19.62
CA ILE A 253 20.07 1.28 18.69
C ILE A 253 18.84 1.09 17.76
N GLU A 254 18.31 -0.13 17.65
CA GLU A 254 17.11 -0.44 16.85
C GLU A 254 15.82 -0.34 17.66
N GLU A 255 15.90 -0.24 18.99
CA GLU A 255 14.75 -0.05 19.90
C GLU A 255 14.23 1.39 19.86
#